data_b5ffa0a9996282a8d8331d85d4753f2d
#
_entry.id   b5ffa0a9996282a8d8331d85d4753f2d
#
_cell.length_a   1.000
_cell.length_b   1.000
_cell.length_c   1.000
_cell.angle_alpha   90.00
_cell.angle_beta   90.00
_cell.angle_gamma   90.00
#
_symmetry.space_group_name_H-M   'P 1'
#
loop_
_entity.id
_entity.type
_entity.pdbx_description
1 polymer ?
#
loop_
_entity_poly.entity_id
_entity_poly.type
_entity_poly.pdbx_seq_one_letter_code
_entity_poly.pdbx_strand_id
1 'polypeptide(L)'
;RYWFADPFLFERDGITYLFFEAFDLVECKGKEAYSILCEDGTWSSLKVIIDEKYHLSFPNIFEYGGKMYIMPEMSEDYSLKLYEAVSFPDEWKITQDILSDVYACDSVFIEKEGVQYLLTNEMYHNVPNGQYASCWVKNYLYPMKGLKVTGDGVKVADGDYGIRNAGKTFISDSKLYRIGQDCRERLYGRGMVLFEITSLNPYKEKKVKNWSCEEIAKHIRSNHHGKIIGSHTYNFSEHYEVIDFSSFQTLSRRIEILRKWHNTKRNIYRILGFVKRCCY
;
A
#
# COMPACT_ATOMS: atom_id res chain seq x y z
N ARG A 1 10.63 -11.75 12.49
CA ARG A 1 10.10 -12.49 11.35
C ARG A 1 9.55 -11.55 10.29
N TYR A 2 8.95 -10.43 10.72
CA TYR A 2 8.32 -9.46 9.85
C TYR A 2 9.10 -8.15 9.81
N TRP A 3 9.04 -7.43 8.70
CA TRP A 3 9.17 -5.98 8.67
C TRP A 3 7.84 -5.36 8.23
N PHE A 4 7.66 -4.07 8.46
CA PHE A 4 6.37 -3.39 8.33
C PHE A 4 6.50 -2.21 7.40
N ALA A 5 5.47 -1.99 6.58
CA ALA A 5 5.34 -0.86 5.66
C ALA A 5 3.88 -0.46 5.48
N ASP A 6 3.66 0.59 4.73
CA ASP A 6 2.35 1.07 4.29
C ASP A 6 1.34 1.21 5.44
N PRO A 7 1.63 2.00 6.48
CA PRO A 7 0.74 2.15 7.62
C PRO A 7 -0.50 2.99 7.29
N PHE A 8 -1.69 2.49 7.67
CA PHE A 8 -2.96 3.19 7.59
C PHE A 8 -3.61 3.26 8.97
N LEU A 9 -3.84 4.47 9.46
CA LEU A 9 -4.58 4.70 10.70
C LEU A 9 -6.07 4.73 10.44
N PHE A 10 -6.83 4.10 11.32
CA PHE A 10 -8.28 4.13 11.33
C PHE A 10 -8.80 4.19 12.77
N GLU A 11 -9.66 5.16 13.06
CA GLU A 11 -10.27 5.32 14.38
C GLU A 11 -11.74 4.96 14.32
N ARG A 12 -12.18 4.12 15.27
CA ARG A 12 -13.58 3.71 15.39
C ARG A 12 -13.92 3.37 16.83
N ASP A 13 -15.06 3.86 17.30
CA ASP A 13 -15.60 3.57 18.64
C ASP A 13 -14.58 3.84 19.77
N GLY A 14 -13.77 4.92 19.62
CA GLY A 14 -12.72 5.31 20.55
C GLY A 14 -11.45 4.46 20.51
N ILE A 15 -11.35 3.54 19.56
CA ILE A 15 -10.18 2.67 19.37
C ILE A 15 -9.40 3.12 18.14
N THR A 16 -8.09 3.26 18.28
CA THR A 16 -7.17 3.54 17.16
C THR A 16 -6.55 2.24 16.66
N TYR A 17 -6.80 1.94 15.40
CA TYR A 17 -6.25 0.80 14.68
C TYR A 17 -5.14 1.28 13.73
N LEU A 18 -4.06 0.52 13.66
CA LEU A 18 -3.00 0.66 12.67
C LEU A 18 -3.03 -0.57 11.76
N PHE A 19 -3.47 -0.41 10.52
CA PHE A 19 -3.37 -1.42 9.47
C PHE A 19 -2.07 -1.21 8.71
N PHE A 20 -1.41 -2.30 8.31
CA PHE A 20 -0.10 -2.22 7.66
C PHE A 20 0.25 -3.51 6.93
N GLU A 21 1.19 -3.39 5.99
CA GLU A 21 1.88 -4.53 5.41
C GLU A 21 2.78 -5.18 6.47
N ALA A 22 2.60 -6.48 6.71
CA ALA A 22 3.51 -7.34 7.46
C ALA A 22 4.25 -8.26 6.49
N PHE A 23 5.43 -7.83 6.01
CA PHE A 23 6.24 -8.63 5.09
C PHE A 23 6.91 -9.77 5.82
N ASP A 24 6.53 -10.99 5.49
CA ASP A 24 7.12 -12.21 6.06
C ASP A 24 8.47 -12.50 5.43
N LEU A 25 9.54 -12.31 6.19
CA LEU A 25 10.93 -12.53 5.76
C LEU A 25 11.23 -13.99 5.40
N VAL A 26 10.43 -14.94 5.86
CA VAL A 26 10.58 -16.38 5.54
C VAL A 26 9.88 -16.71 4.24
N GLU A 27 8.63 -16.28 4.10
CA GLU A 27 7.80 -16.53 2.91
C GLU A 27 8.12 -15.59 1.75
N CYS A 28 8.78 -14.46 2.05
CA CYS A 28 9.14 -13.40 1.10
C CYS A 28 7.91 -12.80 0.41
N LYS A 29 6.87 -12.52 1.18
CA LYS A 29 5.66 -11.84 0.72
C LYS A 29 5.02 -11.00 1.81
N GLY A 30 4.33 -9.93 1.43
CA GLY A 30 3.51 -9.11 2.30
C GLY A 30 2.17 -9.78 2.60
N LYS A 31 1.63 -9.45 3.76
CA LYS A 31 0.31 -9.84 4.27
C LYS A 31 -0.30 -8.61 4.92
N GLU A 32 -1.62 -8.49 4.93
CA GLU A 32 -2.26 -7.43 5.68
C GLU A 32 -2.43 -7.81 7.15
N ALA A 33 -2.06 -6.87 8.00
CA ALA A 33 -2.14 -7.03 9.44
C ALA A 33 -2.61 -5.74 10.10
N TYR A 34 -3.04 -5.84 11.36
CA TYR A 34 -3.29 -4.68 12.20
C TYR A 34 -2.72 -4.84 13.61
N SER A 35 -2.62 -3.71 14.30
CA SER A 35 -2.40 -3.57 15.75
C SER A 35 -3.33 -2.50 16.30
N ILE A 36 -3.57 -2.52 17.61
CA ILE A 36 -4.40 -1.54 18.32
C ILE A 36 -3.51 -0.69 19.22
N LEU A 37 -3.74 0.60 19.26
CA LEU A 37 -3.10 1.49 20.21
C LEU A 37 -3.73 1.26 21.61
N CYS A 38 -2.92 0.81 22.55
CA CYS A 38 -3.32 0.57 23.94
C CYS A 38 -3.34 1.87 24.77
N GLU A 39 -4.05 1.88 25.89
CA GLU A 39 -4.14 3.03 26.79
C GLU A 39 -2.78 3.52 27.34
N ASP A 40 -1.82 2.60 27.45
CA ASP A 40 -0.44 2.92 27.88
C ASP A 40 0.44 3.53 26.77
N GLY A 41 -0.13 3.75 25.59
CA GLY A 41 0.57 4.29 24.42
C GLY A 41 1.40 3.26 23.65
N THR A 42 1.33 1.98 24.00
CA THR A 42 1.98 0.89 23.24
C THR A 42 1.03 0.32 22.19
N TRP A 43 1.60 -0.40 21.21
CA TRP A 43 0.82 -1.15 20.22
C TRP A 43 0.62 -2.59 20.67
N SER A 44 -0.58 -3.12 20.49
CA SER A 44 -0.86 -4.55 20.70
C SER A 44 0.00 -5.43 19.80
N SER A 45 0.09 -6.72 20.10
CA SER A 45 0.68 -7.68 19.17
C SER A 45 -0.06 -7.65 17.85
N LEU A 46 0.68 -7.71 16.74
CA LEU A 46 0.11 -7.74 15.40
C LEU A 46 -0.80 -8.96 15.19
N LYS A 47 -1.87 -8.77 14.44
CA LYS A 47 -2.74 -9.84 13.94
C LYS A 47 -2.79 -9.78 12.42
N VAL A 48 -2.38 -10.86 11.74
CA VAL A 48 -2.55 -11.02 10.30
C VAL A 48 -4.01 -11.30 10.01
N ILE A 49 -4.59 -10.55 9.07
CA ILE A 49 -6.03 -10.60 8.73
C ILE A 49 -6.29 -11.02 7.29
N ILE A 50 -5.37 -10.76 6.37
CA ILE A 50 -5.44 -11.23 4.98
C ILE A 50 -4.08 -11.82 4.60
N ASP A 51 -4.08 -13.08 4.15
CA ASP A 51 -2.88 -13.82 3.74
C ASP A 51 -3.20 -14.61 2.48
N GLU A 52 -2.80 -14.09 1.33
CA GLU A 52 -3.03 -14.68 0.02
C GLU A 52 -1.78 -15.43 -0.47
N LYS A 53 -1.92 -16.16 -1.58
CA LYS A 53 -0.78 -16.85 -2.22
C LYS A 53 0.23 -15.90 -2.87
N TYR A 54 -0.13 -14.64 -3.06
CA TYR A 54 0.66 -13.56 -3.63
C TYR A 54 0.94 -12.48 -2.59
N HIS A 55 1.81 -11.53 -2.95
CA HIS A 55 2.15 -10.38 -2.12
C HIS A 55 0.96 -9.43 -1.96
N LEU A 56 0.75 -8.94 -0.73
CA LEU A 56 -0.20 -7.89 -0.39
C LEU A 56 0.54 -6.74 0.31
N SER A 57 0.15 -5.52 0.00
CA SER A 57 0.64 -4.29 0.63
C SER A 57 -0.39 -3.15 0.52
N PHE A 58 -0.09 -2.00 1.07
CA PHE A 58 -0.90 -0.79 0.97
C PHE A 58 -2.38 -1.01 1.37
N PRO A 59 -2.68 -1.40 2.63
CA PRO A 59 -4.02 -1.75 3.11
C PRO A 59 -4.93 -0.52 3.21
N ASN A 60 -5.32 0.05 2.07
CA ASN A 60 -6.21 1.19 2.04
C ASN A 60 -7.56 0.84 2.66
N ILE A 61 -7.69 1.17 3.96
CA ILE A 61 -8.89 0.95 4.75
C ILE A 61 -9.80 2.17 4.73
N PHE A 62 -11.11 1.95 4.55
CA PHE A 62 -12.11 3.01 4.57
C PHE A 62 -13.50 2.46 4.92
N GLU A 63 -14.38 3.37 5.36
CA GLU A 63 -15.80 3.08 5.55
C GLU A 63 -16.58 3.59 4.35
N TYR A 64 -17.54 2.80 3.86
CA TYR A 64 -18.47 3.19 2.82
C TYR A 64 -19.84 2.53 3.04
N GLY A 65 -20.91 3.34 3.04
CA GLY A 65 -22.27 2.84 3.24
C GLY A 65 -22.48 2.08 4.56
N GLY A 66 -21.77 2.46 5.63
CA GLY A 66 -21.84 1.84 6.94
C GLY A 66 -21.12 0.50 7.06
N LYS A 67 -20.30 0.13 6.06
CA LYS A 67 -19.48 -1.08 6.05
C LYS A 67 -18.01 -0.72 5.94
N MET A 68 -17.17 -1.60 6.48
CA MET A 68 -15.72 -1.46 6.43
C MET A 68 -15.13 -2.23 5.26
N TYR A 69 -14.18 -1.59 4.57
CA TYR A 69 -13.50 -2.16 3.41
C TYR A 69 -12.00 -1.99 3.51
N ILE A 70 -11.25 -2.98 2.99
CA ILE A 70 -9.83 -2.87 2.68
C ILE A 70 -9.65 -3.12 1.18
N MET A 71 -8.88 -2.25 0.53
CA MET A 71 -8.47 -2.38 -0.87
C MET A 71 -6.93 -2.41 -0.91
N PRO A 72 -6.32 -3.59 -0.75
CA PRO A 72 -4.87 -3.71 -0.73
C PRO A 72 -4.28 -3.70 -2.14
N GLU A 73 -3.00 -3.38 -2.25
CA GLU A 73 -2.22 -3.73 -3.45
C GLU A 73 -2.11 -5.25 -3.55
N MET A 74 -2.36 -5.79 -4.74
CA MET A 74 -2.18 -7.20 -5.07
C MET A 74 -1.69 -7.38 -6.51
N SER A 75 -0.74 -6.56 -6.90
CA SER A 75 -0.24 -6.46 -8.27
C SER A 75 0.23 -7.81 -8.86
N GLU A 76 0.78 -8.71 -8.04
CA GLU A 76 1.18 -10.06 -8.47
C GLU A 76 -0.01 -10.95 -8.93
N ASP A 77 -1.24 -10.63 -8.54
CA ASP A 77 -2.47 -11.30 -9.00
C ASP A 77 -3.06 -10.65 -10.26
N TYR A 78 -2.46 -9.56 -10.75
CA TYR A 78 -2.97 -8.77 -11.87
C TYR A 78 -4.41 -8.31 -11.70
N SER A 79 -4.79 -8.02 -10.48
CA SER A 79 -6.13 -7.57 -10.13
C SER A 79 -6.09 -6.53 -9.01
N LEU A 80 -7.20 -5.84 -8.83
CA LEU A 80 -7.50 -5.04 -7.65
C LEU A 80 -8.83 -5.50 -7.10
N LYS A 81 -8.84 -6.03 -5.88
CA LYS A 81 -10.03 -6.58 -5.23
C LYS A 81 -10.39 -5.78 -4.01
N LEU A 82 -11.67 -5.80 -3.67
CA LEU A 82 -12.22 -5.19 -2.48
C LEU A 82 -12.57 -6.26 -1.46
N TYR A 83 -12.06 -6.12 -0.25
CA TYR A 83 -12.42 -6.93 0.90
C TYR A 83 -13.40 -6.15 1.78
N GLU A 84 -14.52 -6.79 2.15
CA GLU A 84 -15.51 -6.28 3.11
C GLU A 84 -15.31 -7.01 4.44
N ALA A 85 -15.39 -6.27 5.56
CA ALA A 85 -15.36 -6.88 6.87
C ALA A 85 -16.59 -7.77 7.09
N VAL A 86 -16.37 -9.01 7.43
CA VAL A 86 -17.41 -9.92 7.96
C VAL A 86 -17.57 -9.66 9.45
N SER A 87 -16.44 -9.51 10.14
CA SER A 87 -16.32 -9.12 11.55
C SER A 87 -15.11 -8.20 11.70
N PHE A 88 -15.35 -6.90 11.84
CA PHE A 88 -14.29 -5.91 12.00
C PHE A 88 -13.64 -6.01 13.39
N PRO A 89 -12.32 -5.95 13.49
CA PRO A 89 -11.31 -5.80 12.42
C PRO A 89 -10.75 -7.14 11.89
N ASP A 90 -11.29 -8.28 12.29
CA ASP A 90 -10.64 -9.58 12.28
C ASP A 90 -10.87 -10.41 11.02
N GLU A 91 -12.09 -10.38 10.47
CA GLU A 91 -12.50 -11.27 9.40
C GLU A 91 -12.95 -10.50 8.16
N TRP A 92 -12.35 -10.84 7.03
CA TRP A 92 -12.54 -10.16 5.76
C TRP A 92 -12.86 -11.15 4.65
N LYS A 93 -13.70 -10.75 3.70
CA LYS A 93 -14.02 -11.53 2.50
C LYS A 93 -13.91 -10.66 1.25
N ILE A 94 -13.46 -11.23 0.15
CA ILE A 94 -13.55 -10.60 -1.17
C ILE A 94 -15.02 -10.44 -1.53
N THR A 95 -15.41 -9.24 -1.92
CA THR A 95 -16.78 -8.94 -2.37
C THR A 95 -16.85 -8.53 -3.82
N GLN A 96 -15.73 -8.06 -4.39
CA GLN A 96 -15.71 -7.51 -5.72
C GLN A 96 -14.30 -7.47 -6.31
N ASP A 97 -14.19 -7.75 -7.60
CA ASP A 97 -13.05 -7.36 -8.42
C ASP A 97 -13.30 -5.94 -8.93
N ILE A 98 -12.43 -5.00 -8.55
CA ILE A 98 -12.48 -3.60 -8.97
C ILE A 98 -11.86 -3.45 -10.35
N LEU A 99 -10.68 -4.04 -10.56
CA LEU A 99 -9.96 -4.10 -11.83
C LEU A 99 -9.42 -5.51 -12.04
N SER A 100 -9.35 -5.94 -13.30
CA SER A 100 -8.77 -7.20 -13.73
C SER A 100 -7.78 -6.98 -14.87
N ASP A 101 -6.79 -7.86 -14.99
CA ASP A 101 -5.71 -7.80 -15.99
C ASP A 101 -4.88 -6.51 -15.91
N VAL A 102 -4.74 -5.94 -14.71
CA VAL A 102 -4.01 -4.70 -14.41
C VAL A 102 -2.96 -4.94 -13.35
N TYR A 103 -1.75 -4.47 -13.59
CA TYR A 103 -0.66 -4.49 -12.61
C TYR A 103 -0.78 -3.28 -11.67
N ALA A 104 -1.93 -3.21 -10.95
CA ALA A 104 -2.31 -2.08 -10.11
C ALA A 104 -1.56 -2.07 -8.79
N CYS A 105 -1.11 -0.88 -8.35
CA CYS A 105 -0.51 -0.66 -7.03
C CYS A 105 -1.00 0.66 -6.41
N ASP A 106 -0.91 0.75 -5.09
CA ASP A 106 -1.20 1.93 -4.26
C ASP A 106 -2.51 2.65 -4.65
N SER A 107 -3.59 1.88 -4.75
CA SER A 107 -4.89 2.38 -5.19
C SER A 107 -5.59 3.15 -4.08
N VAL A 108 -6.18 4.31 -4.42
CA VAL A 108 -6.93 5.14 -3.48
C VAL A 108 -8.30 5.51 -4.03
N PHE A 109 -9.29 5.47 -3.15
CA PHE A 109 -10.64 5.92 -3.44
C PHE A 109 -10.72 7.44 -3.22
N ILE A 110 -11.30 8.14 -4.18
CA ILE A 110 -11.53 9.58 -4.09
C ILE A 110 -13.04 9.83 -4.13
N GLU A 111 -13.53 10.55 -3.13
CA GLU A 111 -14.89 11.09 -3.15
C GLU A 111 -14.86 12.59 -2.84
N LYS A 112 -15.43 13.37 -3.73
CA LYS A 112 -15.60 14.82 -3.54
C LYS A 112 -16.89 15.28 -4.18
N GLU A 113 -17.76 15.95 -3.40
CA GLU A 113 -19.02 16.53 -3.88
C GLU A 113 -19.93 15.51 -4.58
N GLY A 114 -19.93 14.25 -4.09
CA GLY A 114 -20.74 13.16 -4.66
C GLY A 114 -20.15 12.54 -5.95
N VAL A 115 -19.00 13.02 -6.42
CA VAL A 115 -18.29 12.41 -7.54
C VAL A 115 -17.22 11.48 -7.01
N GLN A 116 -17.15 10.27 -7.58
CA GLN A 116 -16.28 9.20 -7.10
C GLN A 116 -15.33 8.73 -8.18
N TYR A 117 -14.08 8.53 -7.79
CA TYR A 117 -13.02 8.01 -8.64
C TYR A 117 -12.13 7.03 -7.88
N LEU A 118 -11.52 6.12 -8.63
CA LEU A 118 -10.35 5.35 -8.22
C LEU A 118 -9.12 5.97 -8.86
N LEU A 119 -8.16 6.39 -8.06
CA LEU A 119 -6.83 6.79 -8.52
C LEU A 119 -5.87 5.64 -8.22
N THR A 120 -5.31 5.02 -9.24
CA THR A 120 -4.43 3.87 -9.10
C THR A 120 -3.15 4.03 -9.90
N ASN A 121 -2.07 3.45 -9.42
CA ASN A 121 -0.84 3.34 -10.18
C ASN A 121 -0.81 2.00 -10.90
N GLU A 122 -0.29 1.99 -12.13
CA GLU A 122 -0.01 0.78 -12.90
C GLU A 122 1.50 0.66 -13.11
N MET A 123 2.07 -0.44 -12.66
CA MET A 123 3.47 -0.77 -12.91
C MET A 123 3.70 -1.21 -14.34
N TYR A 124 4.88 -0.96 -14.88
CA TYR A 124 5.27 -1.42 -16.20
C TYR A 124 5.74 -2.87 -16.18
N HIS A 125 5.30 -3.66 -17.14
CA HIS A 125 5.89 -5.00 -17.40
C HIS A 125 7.35 -4.89 -17.87
N ASN A 126 7.62 -3.88 -18.72
CA ASN A 126 8.96 -3.56 -19.21
C ASN A 126 9.22 -2.08 -18.96
N VAL A 127 10.04 -1.79 -17.98
CA VAL A 127 10.28 -0.41 -17.54
C VAL A 127 11.14 0.34 -18.56
N PRO A 128 10.75 1.57 -18.95
CA PRO A 128 11.55 2.38 -19.86
C PRO A 128 12.95 2.68 -19.30
N ASN A 129 13.95 2.73 -20.19
CA ASN A 129 15.30 3.23 -19.88
C ASN A 129 15.99 2.58 -18.66
N GLY A 130 15.69 1.30 -18.35
CA GLY A 130 16.33 0.59 -17.25
C GLY A 130 15.98 1.13 -15.85
N GLN A 131 14.85 1.82 -15.71
CA GLN A 131 14.27 2.19 -14.40
C GLN A 131 13.77 0.96 -13.65
N TYR A 132 13.50 1.08 -12.35
CA TYR A 132 12.85 0.02 -11.58
C TYR A 132 11.32 0.12 -11.69
N ALA A 133 10.63 -1.00 -11.82
CA ALA A 133 9.16 -1.06 -11.92
C ALA A 133 8.47 -0.41 -10.71
N SER A 134 9.04 -0.52 -9.52
CA SER A 134 8.53 0.12 -8.31
C SER A 134 8.74 1.65 -8.28
N CYS A 135 9.64 2.18 -9.08
CA CYS A 135 9.97 3.61 -9.10
C CYS A 135 9.25 4.36 -10.22
N TRP A 136 9.07 3.76 -11.38
CA TRP A 136 8.44 4.41 -12.54
C TRP A 136 7.08 3.77 -12.83
N VAL A 137 6.02 4.52 -12.63
CA VAL A 137 4.64 4.05 -12.77
C VAL A 137 3.80 5.01 -13.62
N LYS A 138 2.70 4.48 -14.15
CA LYS A 138 1.62 5.28 -14.74
C LYS A 138 0.56 5.51 -13.68
N ASN A 139 -0.07 6.66 -13.68
CA ASN A 139 -1.20 6.95 -12.80
C ASN A 139 -2.49 7.05 -13.62
N TYR A 140 -3.50 6.30 -13.24
CA TYR A 140 -4.81 6.22 -13.90
C TYR A 140 -5.92 6.68 -12.98
N LEU A 141 -6.88 7.41 -13.54
CA LEU A 141 -8.10 7.81 -12.89
C LEU A 141 -9.29 7.10 -13.54
N TYR A 142 -10.00 6.28 -12.79
CA TYR A 142 -11.19 5.55 -13.23
C TYR A 142 -12.43 6.19 -12.62
N PRO A 143 -13.49 6.51 -13.41
CA PRO A 143 -14.75 6.96 -12.84
C PRO A 143 -15.43 5.82 -12.09
N MET A 144 -16.05 6.15 -10.95
CA MET A 144 -16.73 5.18 -10.10
C MET A 144 -18.17 5.62 -9.79
N LYS A 145 -19.00 4.63 -9.52
CA LYS A 145 -20.33 4.82 -8.90
C LYS A 145 -20.50 3.77 -7.80
N GLY A 146 -20.64 4.24 -6.57
CA GLY A 146 -20.46 3.38 -5.42
C GLY A 146 -19.01 2.85 -5.41
N LEU A 147 -18.86 1.55 -5.19
CA LEU A 147 -17.52 0.91 -5.21
C LEU A 147 -17.23 0.21 -6.55
N LYS A 148 -17.92 0.59 -7.65
CA LYS A 148 -17.75 -0.01 -8.98
C LYS A 148 -17.16 0.98 -9.97
N VAL A 149 -16.16 0.55 -10.71
CA VAL A 149 -15.66 1.26 -11.90
C VAL A 149 -16.74 1.27 -12.97
N THR A 150 -17.00 2.44 -13.59
CA THR A 150 -18.09 2.64 -14.53
C THR A 150 -17.64 3.03 -15.95
N GLY A 151 -16.32 3.12 -16.16
CA GLY A 151 -15.75 3.46 -17.47
C GLY A 151 -14.26 3.18 -17.52
N ASP A 152 -13.65 3.44 -18.67
CA ASP A 152 -12.23 3.25 -18.88
C ASP A 152 -11.38 4.21 -18.04
N GLY A 153 -10.22 3.73 -17.62
CA GLY A 153 -9.23 4.55 -16.93
C GLY A 153 -8.56 5.55 -17.85
N VAL A 154 -8.46 6.79 -17.41
CA VAL A 154 -7.71 7.84 -18.10
C VAL A 154 -6.32 7.92 -17.48
N LYS A 155 -5.26 7.76 -18.29
CA LYS A 155 -3.90 8.00 -17.83
C LYS A 155 -3.72 9.49 -17.54
N VAL A 156 -3.44 9.85 -16.29
CA VAL A 156 -3.33 11.24 -15.83
C VAL A 156 -1.88 11.66 -15.61
N ALA A 157 -0.97 10.72 -15.37
CA ALA A 157 0.45 11.00 -15.19
C ALA A 157 1.31 9.76 -15.48
N ASP A 158 2.64 9.95 -15.55
CA ASP A 158 3.64 8.92 -15.84
C ASP A 158 5.01 9.39 -15.33
N GLY A 159 5.74 8.56 -14.60
CA GLY A 159 7.08 8.92 -14.13
C GLY A 159 7.44 8.37 -12.76
N ASP A 160 8.47 8.99 -12.16
CA ASP A 160 9.08 8.60 -10.88
C ASP A 160 9.03 9.70 -9.80
N TYR A 161 8.46 10.87 -10.12
CA TYR A 161 8.39 12.00 -9.19
C TYR A 161 6.96 12.34 -8.80
N GLY A 162 6.54 11.88 -7.64
CA GLY A 162 5.23 12.16 -7.09
C GLY A 162 4.08 11.42 -7.80
N ILE A 163 4.37 10.48 -8.70
CA ILE A 163 3.33 9.79 -9.47
C ILE A 163 2.73 8.64 -8.67
N ARG A 164 3.56 7.76 -8.07
CA ARG A 164 3.12 6.67 -7.22
C ARG A 164 2.47 7.23 -5.95
N ASN A 165 1.28 6.74 -5.60
CA ASN A 165 0.57 7.22 -4.40
C ASN A 165 1.35 6.83 -3.13
N ALA A 166 1.23 7.65 -2.09
CA ALA A 166 1.95 7.51 -0.83
C ALA A 166 1.01 7.56 0.40
N GLY A 167 -0.25 7.21 0.23
CA GLY A 167 -1.28 7.23 1.26
C GLY A 167 -2.63 7.66 0.70
N LYS A 168 -3.63 7.74 1.56
CA LYS A 168 -4.99 8.15 1.18
C LYS A 168 -5.05 9.61 0.72
N THR A 169 -6.03 9.93 -0.12
CA THR A 169 -6.39 11.32 -0.41
C THR A 169 -7.13 11.95 0.76
N PHE A 170 -7.07 13.26 0.88
CA PHE A 170 -7.74 13.97 1.97
C PHE A 170 -8.21 15.37 1.55
N ILE A 171 -9.19 15.89 2.29
CA ILE A 171 -9.70 17.25 2.10
C ILE A 171 -9.24 18.11 3.29
N SER A 172 -8.65 19.27 2.99
CA SER A 172 -8.33 20.31 3.95
C SER A 172 -8.69 21.66 3.34
N ASP A 173 -9.34 22.55 4.10
CA ASP A 173 -9.83 23.85 3.63
C ASP A 173 -10.59 23.77 2.28
N SER A 174 -11.48 22.78 2.16
CA SER A 174 -12.28 22.48 0.95
C SER A 174 -11.44 22.11 -0.29
N LYS A 175 -10.14 21.88 -0.16
CA LYS A 175 -9.24 21.44 -1.22
C LYS A 175 -8.92 19.97 -1.08
N LEU A 176 -8.84 19.29 -2.21
CA LEU A 176 -8.49 17.87 -2.27
C LEU A 176 -6.98 17.72 -2.45
N TYR A 177 -6.37 16.87 -1.66
CA TYR A 177 -4.93 16.61 -1.69
C TYR A 177 -4.64 15.13 -1.87
N ARG A 178 -3.49 14.87 -2.48
CA ARG A 178 -2.82 13.56 -2.47
C ARG A 178 -1.34 13.69 -2.17
N ILE A 179 -0.77 12.63 -1.66
CA ILE A 179 0.67 12.50 -1.47
C ILE A 179 1.19 11.47 -2.48
N GLY A 180 2.29 11.79 -3.13
CA GLY A 180 2.98 10.91 -4.05
C GLY A 180 4.42 10.64 -3.60
N GLN A 181 4.96 9.49 -3.97
CA GLN A 181 6.33 9.10 -3.66
C GLN A 181 7.32 9.81 -4.58
N ASP A 182 8.43 10.29 -4.04
CA ASP A 182 9.62 10.65 -4.83
C ASP A 182 10.51 9.41 -4.98
N CYS A 183 10.54 8.85 -6.19
CA CYS A 183 11.33 7.67 -6.53
C CYS A 183 12.45 7.96 -7.53
N ARG A 184 12.83 9.23 -7.68
CA ARG A 184 13.90 9.63 -8.60
C ARG A 184 15.24 8.98 -8.25
N GLU A 185 16.12 8.93 -9.24
CA GLU A 185 17.47 8.34 -9.13
C GLU A 185 17.41 6.83 -8.78
N ARG A 186 16.30 6.16 -9.11
CA ARG A 186 16.05 4.74 -8.78
C ARG A 186 16.04 4.45 -7.27
N LEU A 187 15.75 5.45 -6.45
CA LEU A 187 15.67 5.33 -4.99
C LEU A 187 14.21 5.28 -4.55
N TYR A 188 13.72 4.09 -4.30
CA TYR A 188 12.37 3.89 -3.77
C TYR A 188 12.21 4.55 -2.40
N GLY A 189 11.18 5.39 -2.24
CA GLY A 189 10.95 6.11 -0.99
C GLY A 189 11.98 7.21 -0.67
N ARG A 190 12.56 7.85 -1.68
CA ARG A 190 13.49 8.97 -1.49
C ARG A 190 12.88 10.13 -0.71
N GLY A 191 11.56 10.28 -0.78
CA GLY A 191 10.78 11.32 -0.13
C GLY A 191 9.34 11.33 -0.61
N MET A 192 8.64 12.41 -0.29
CA MET A 192 7.22 12.58 -0.60
C MET A 192 6.93 13.94 -1.22
N VAL A 193 5.87 14.00 -2.01
CA VAL A 193 5.40 15.21 -2.69
C VAL A 193 3.91 15.38 -2.42
N LEU A 194 3.52 16.54 -1.90
CA LEU A 194 2.13 16.92 -1.71
C LEU A 194 1.61 17.64 -2.97
N PHE A 195 0.47 17.19 -3.48
CA PHE A 195 -0.26 17.79 -4.57
C PHE A 195 -1.66 18.21 -4.13
N GLU A 196 -2.12 19.36 -4.59
CA GLU A 196 -3.51 19.76 -4.59
C GLU A 196 -4.15 19.32 -5.92
N ILE A 197 -5.15 18.44 -5.86
CA ILE A 197 -5.96 18.07 -7.03
C ILE A 197 -6.96 19.21 -7.27
N THR A 198 -6.74 19.96 -8.33
CA THR A 198 -7.54 21.16 -8.65
C THR A 198 -8.75 20.83 -9.52
N SER A 199 -8.73 19.71 -10.24
CA SER A 199 -9.84 19.21 -11.05
C SER A 199 -9.73 17.69 -11.19
N LEU A 200 -10.86 16.99 -11.19
CA LEU A 200 -10.94 15.54 -11.44
C LEU A 200 -11.33 15.25 -12.89
N ASN A 201 -12.01 16.17 -13.58
CA ASN A 201 -12.37 16.00 -14.99
C ASN A 201 -12.33 17.35 -15.74
N PRO A 202 -11.36 17.60 -16.63
CA PRO A 202 -10.14 16.81 -16.81
C PRO A 202 -9.26 16.84 -15.55
N TYR A 203 -8.50 15.78 -15.32
CA TYR A 203 -7.61 15.73 -14.15
C TYR A 203 -6.53 16.80 -14.22
N LYS A 204 -6.40 17.53 -13.13
CA LYS A 204 -5.35 18.54 -12.94
C LYS A 204 -4.91 18.58 -11.50
N GLU A 205 -3.62 18.67 -11.28
CA GLU A 205 -3.03 18.88 -9.98
C GLU A 205 -1.90 19.89 -10.01
N LYS A 206 -1.58 20.46 -8.87
CA LYS A 206 -0.41 21.30 -8.69
C LYS A 206 0.40 20.84 -7.49
N LYS A 207 1.71 20.87 -7.62
CA LYS A 207 2.62 20.61 -6.52
C LYS A 207 2.50 21.72 -5.48
N VAL A 208 2.35 21.32 -4.22
CA VAL A 208 2.30 22.23 -3.07
C VAL A 208 3.64 22.24 -2.34
N LYS A 209 4.17 21.05 -2.00
CA LYS A 209 5.40 20.91 -1.24
C LYS A 209 6.03 19.55 -1.52
N ASN A 210 7.30 19.43 -1.22
CA ASN A 210 7.99 18.13 -1.16
C ASN A 210 8.90 18.07 0.05
N TRP A 211 9.16 16.86 0.51
CA TRP A 211 10.09 16.56 1.60
C TRP A 211 11.03 15.46 1.15
N SER A 212 12.33 15.67 1.37
CA SER A 212 13.30 14.58 1.24
C SER A 212 13.21 13.64 2.45
N CYS A 213 13.76 12.43 2.30
CA CYS A 213 13.83 11.48 3.41
C CYS A 213 14.62 12.05 4.61
N GLU A 214 15.67 12.87 4.36
CA GLU A 214 16.43 13.53 5.41
C GLU A 214 15.62 14.58 6.17
N GLU A 215 14.75 15.33 5.48
CA GLU A 215 13.83 16.27 6.13
C GLU A 215 12.80 15.54 6.97
N ILE A 216 12.20 14.49 6.44
CA ILE A 216 11.25 13.62 7.16
C ILE A 216 11.91 13.03 8.41
N ALA A 217 13.13 12.50 8.28
CA ALA A 217 13.87 11.88 9.38
C ALA A 217 14.09 12.82 10.59
N LYS A 218 14.18 14.13 10.38
CA LYS A 218 14.32 15.10 11.48
C LYS A 218 13.07 15.20 12.36
N HIS A 219 11.91 14.82 11.84
CA HIS A 219 10.63 14.89 12.55
C HIS A 219 10.20 13.54 13.16
N ILE A 220 10.89 12.45 12.80
CA ILE A 220 10.57 11.13 13.34
C ILE A 220 11.07 11.02 14.77
N ARG A 221 10.14 10.83 15.72
CA ARG A 221 10.43 10.44 17.11
C ARG A 221 10.38 8.93 17.18
N SER A 222 11.51 8.27 17.01
CA SER A 222 11.59 6.81 17.13
C SER A 222 12.81 6.42 17.99
N ASN A 223 12.71 5.27 18.64
CA ASN A 223 13.84 4.62 19.31
C ASN A 223 14.80 3.94 18.33
N HIS A 224 14.59 4.14 17.03
CA HIS A 224 15.42 3.58 15.98
C HIS A 224 16.77 4.31 15.91
N HIS A 225 17.85 3.56 16.01
CA HIS A 225 19.23 4.10 16.01
C HIS A 225 19.94 3.98 14.65
N GLY A 226 19.24 3.47 13.62
CA GLY A 226 19.80 3.33 12.27
C GLY A 226 19.61 4.58 11.41
N LYS A 227 20.42 4.72 10.37
CA LYS A 227 20.22 5.74 9.34
C LYS A 227 18.92 5.44 8.58
N ILE A 228 18.01 6.39 8.56
CA ILE A 228 16.82 6.34 7.71
C ILE A 228 17.26 6.58 6.27
N ILE A 229 16.87 5.69 5.37
CA ILE A 229 17.26 5.70 3.96
C ILE A 229 16.09 5.83 2.99
N GLY A 230 14.86 5.71 3.48
CA GLY A 230 13.65 5.84 2.68
C GLY A 230 12.41 6.07 3.54
N SER A 231 11.38 6.65 2.94
CA SER A 231 10.04 6.81 3.48
C SER A 231 9.09 6.97 2.30
N HIS A 232 8.01 6.20 2.26
CA HIS A 232 7.18 6.14 1.05
C HIS A 232 5.68 6.18 1.31
N THR A 233 5.22 6.00 2.55
CA THR A 233 3.81 6.08 2.90
C THR A 233 3.58 6.98 4.11
N TYR A 234 2.61 7.89 3.99
CA TYR A 234 2.13 8.77 5.05
C TYR A 234 0.61 8.73 5.10
N ASN A 235 0.08 8.49 6.28
CA ASN A 235 -1.35 8.57 6.55
C ASN A 235 -1.61 9.23 7.90
N PHE A 236 -2.86 9.57 8.15
CA PHE A 236 -3.30 10.17 9.41
C PHE A 236 -4.75 9.81 9.71
N SER A 237 -5.11 9.94 10.96
CA SER A 237 -6.46 9.89 11.49
C SER A 237 -6.82 11.25 12.12
N GLU A 238 -7.87 11.32 12.90
CA GLU A 238 -8.25 12.55 13.58
C GLU A 238 -7.19 12.99 14.61
N HIS A 239 -6.59 12.04 15.33
CA HIS A 239 -5.70 12.32 16.46
C HIS A 239 -4.22 11.98 16.20
N TYR A 240 -3.91 11.20 15.17
CA TYR A 240 -2.57 10.67 14.96
C TYR A 240 -2.11 10.76 13.50
N GLU A 241 -0.82 10.89 13.33
CA GLU A 241 -0.13 10.78 12.05
C GLU A 241 0.78 9.55 12.08
N VAL A 242 0.93 8.88 10.95
CA VAL A 242 1.82 7.73 10.79
C VAL A 242 2.60 7.82 9.48
N ILE A 243 3.85 7.43 9.56
CA ILE A 243 4.75 7.38 8.43
C ILE A 243 5.59 6.13 8.54
N ASP A 244 5.88 5.51 7.41
CA ASP A 244 6.88 4.45 7.37
C ASP A 244 8.28 5.01 7.10
N PHE A 245 9.27 4.25 7.47
CA PHE A 245 10.65 4.51 7.06
C PHE A 245 11.43 3.22 6.91
N SER A 246 12.40 3.22 6.03
CA SER A 246 13.31 2.11 5.84
C SER A 246 14.70 2.42 6.38
N SER A 247 15.36 1.39 6.87
CA SER A 247 16.75 1.43 7.32
C SER A 247 17.45 0.11 7.04
N PHE A 248 18.77 0.13 6.97
CA PHE A 248 19.51 -1.11 6.84
C PHE A 248 19.44 -1.94 8.11
N GLN A 249 19.05 -3.21 7.98
CA GLN A 249 19.09 -4.19 9.05
C GLN A 249 19.74 -5.48 8.56
N THR A 250 20.51 -6.12 9.45
CA THR A 250 21.07 -7.45 9.18
C THR A 250 20.06 -8.52 9.57
N LEU A 251 19.77 -9.44 8.65
CA LEU A 251 18.94 -10.60 8.95
C LEU A 251 19.57 -11.45 10.03
N SER A 252 18.78 -11.87 11.00
CA SER A 252 19.24 -12.83 11.99
C SER A 252 19.49 -14.21 11.34
N ARG A 253 20.53 -14.92 11.80
CA ARG A 253 20.85 -16.27 11.32
C ARG A 253 19.66 -17.23 11.37
N ARG A 254 18.77 -17.07 12.36
CA ARG A 254 17.55 -17.85 12.48
C ARG A 254 16.60 -17.64 11.30
N ILE A 255 16.38 -16.38 10.88
CA ILE A 255 15.54 -16.04 9.73
C ILE A 255 16.15 -16.60 8.45
N GLU A 256 17.47 -16.50 8.26
CA GLU A 256 18.13 -17.06 7.08
C GLU A 256 17.94 -18.58 6.97
N ILE A 257 18.07 -19.32 8.09
CA ILE A 257 17.84 -20.75 8.13
C ILE A 257 16.39 -21.09 7.78
N LEU A 258 15.40 -20.42 8.39
CA LEU A 258 13.98 -20.64 8.12
C LEU A 258 13.64 -20.34 6.66
N ARG A 259 14.18 -19.27 6.08
CA ARG A 259 14.02 -18.92 4.67
C ARG A 259 14.56 -19.98 3.73
N LYS A 260 15.78 -20.50 4.00
CA LYS A 260 16.35 -21.60 3.22
C LYS A 260 15.47 -22.85 3.27
N TRP A 261 15.00 -23.22 4.44
CA TRP A 261 14.12 -24.37 4.64
C TRP A 261 12.76 -24.21 3.92
N HIS A 262 12.12 -23.02 4.01
CA HIS A 262 10.89 -22.70 3.29
C HIS A 262 11.08 -22.83 1.77
N ASN A 263 12.14 -22.24 1.23
CA ASN A 263 12.46 -22.33 -0.21
C ASN A 263 12.73 -23.76 -0.66
N THR A 264 13.39 -24.58 0.15
CA THR A 264 13.60 -26.00 -0.14
C THR A 264 12.29 -26.75 -0.20
N LYS A 265 11.39 -26.57 0.77
CA LYS A 265 10.05 -27.16 0.75
C LYS A 265 9.26 -26.76 -0.50
N ARG A 266 9.22 -25.48 -0.83
CA ARG A 266 8.52 -24.97 -2.01
C ARG A 266 9.03 -25.59 -3.31
N ASN A 267 10.33 -25.79 -3.42
CA ASN A 267 10.95 -26.46 -4.58
C ASN A 267 10.59 -27.95 -4.64
N ILE A 268 10.57 -28.65 -3.53
CA ILE A 268 10.13 -30.06 -3.45
C ILE A 268 8.68 -30.19 -3.89
N TYR A 269 7.77 -29.37 -3.39
CA TYR A 269 6.37 -29.39 -3.81
C TYR A 269 6.17 -29.07 -5.30
N ARG A 270 6.97 -28.16 -5.86
CA ARG A 270 6.97 -27.88 -7.30
C ARG A 270 7.39 -29.10 -8.13
N ILE A 271 8.43 -29.81 -7.72
CA ILE A 271 8.92 -31.01 -8.39
C ILE A 271 7.87 -32.13 -8.29
N LEU A 272 7.31 -32.38 -7.10
CA LEU A 272 6.28 -33.41 -6.90
C LEU A 272 4.98 -33.06 -7.64
N GLY A 273 4.59 -31.79 -7.73
CA GLY A 273 3.45 -31.33 -8.53
C GLY A 273 3.66 -31.51 -10.02
N PHE A 274 4.90 -31.35 -10.52
CA PHE A 274 5.27 -31.63 -11.92
C PHE A 274 5.20 -33.12 -12.23
N VAL A 275 5.73 -33.97 -11.35
CA VAL A 275 5.67 -35.46 -11.50
C VAL A 275 4.21 -35.93 -11.52
N LYS A 276 3.33 -35.40 -10.69
CA LYS A 276 1.89 -35.73 -10.73
C LYS A 276 1.19 -35.35 -12.03
N ARG A 277 1.64 -34.27 -12.71
CA ARG A 277 1.07 -33.83 -14.00
C ARG A 277 1.60 -34.63 -15.20
N CYS A 278 2.73 -35.32 -15.07
CA CYS A 278 3.31 -36.16 -16.11
C CYS A 278 2.85 -37.63 -16.04
N CYS A 279 2.06 -37.99 -15.03
CA CYS A 279 1.55 -39.36 -14.82
C CYS A 279 0.04 -39.51 -15.13
N TYR A 280 -0.57 -38.54 -15.84
CA TYR A 280 -1.95 -38.63 -16.34
C TYR A 280 -2.03 -38.39 -17.83
#